data_6023bc5088450e3744105c5efc7f2ed7
#
_entry.id   6023bc5088450e3744105c5efc7f2ed7
#
_cell.length_a   1.000
_cell.length_b   1.000
_cell.length_c   1.000
_cell.angle_alpha   90.00
_cell.angle_beta   90.00
_cell.angle_gamma   90.00
#
_symmetry.space_group_name_H-M   'P 1'
#
loop_
_entity.id
_entity.type
_entity.pdbx_description
1 polymer ?
#
loop_
_entity_poly.entity_id
_entity_poly.type
_entity_poly.pdbx_seq_one_letter_code
_entity_poly.pdbx_strand_id
1 'polypeptide(L)'
;MRVTGLVFMKSYNDLEVYQLAYELAIRVHKLTMTLPKYEMFEQGSQIRRSSKSIKDNIAEGYGRKKYKNDFIRFLIYSHASCDETISQLNMINDIHFEDNSLKGIIEEYNVLGAKLNRFINYVENNWK
;
A
#
# COMPACT_ATOMS: atom_id res chain seq x y z
N MET A 1 -10.76 3.92 -9.40
CA MET A 1 -10.74 5.20 -8.67
C MET A 1 -11.59 6.23 -9.38
N ARG A 2 -12.41 6.94 -8.65
CA ARG A 2 -13.28 7.96 -9.22
C ARG A 2 -12.56 9.30 -9.29
N VAL A 3 -12.28 9.76 -10.49
CA VAL A 3 -11.65 11.05 -10.73
C VAL A 3 -12.51 12.20 -10.20
N THR A 4 -13.81 12.14 -10.45
CA THR A 4 -14.76 13.17 -10.01
C THR A 4 -14.87 13.29 -8.50
N GLY A 5 -14.57 12.22 -7.74
CA GLY A 5 -14.58 12.25 -6.29
C GLY A 5 -13.54 13.15 -5.67
N LEU A 6 -12.45 13.43 -6.40
CA LEU A 6 -11.36 14.28 -5.89
C LEU A 6 -11.81 15.70 -5.59
N VAL A 7 -12.81 16.21 -6.33
CA VAL A 7 -13.32 17.58 -6.17
C VAL A 7 -13.94 17.79 -4.78
N PHE A 8 -14.50 16.72 -4.20
CA PHE A 8 -15.21 16.79 -2.93
C PHE A 8 -14.42 16.24 -1.76
N MET A 9 -13.15 15.87 -1.99
CA MET A 9 -12.30 15.28 -0.94
C MET A 9 -11.87 16.33 0.07
N LYS A 10 -12.02 16.00 1.35
CA LYS A 10 -11.62 16.85 2.47
C LYS A 10 -10.24 16.48 3.02
N SER A 11 -9.83 15.21 2.87
CA SER A 11 -8.56 14.73 3.38
C SER A 11 -8.12 13.49 2.62
N TYR A 12 -6.88 13.03 2.90
CA TYR A 12 -6.35 11.79 2.33
C TYR A 12 -7.22 10.57 2.65
N ASN A 13 -8.00 10.61 3.75
CA ASN A 13 -8.90 9.51 4.14
C ASN A 13 -9.96 9.21 3.07
N ASP A 14 -10.25 10.17 2.22
CA ASP A 14 -11.26 10.00 1.17
C ASP A 14 -10.69 9.31 -0.08
N LEU A 15 -9.37 9.14 -0.16
CA LEU A 15 -8.74 8.46 -1.29
C LEU A 15 -8.94 6.95 -1.17
N GLU A 16 -9.47 6.34 -2.26
CA GLU A 16 -9.68 4.90 -2.31
C GLU A 16 -8.39 4.12 -2.05
N VAL A 17 -7.27 4.57 -2.66
CA VAL A 17 -5.98 3.90 -2.48
C VAL A 17 -5.51 3.95 -1.03
N TYR A 18 -5.80 5.03 -0.32
CA TYR A 18 -5.46 5.13 1.10
C TYR A 18 -6.28 4.13 1.92
N GLN A 19 -7.59 4.10 1.69
CA GLN A 19 -8.50 3.21 2.43
C GLN A 19 -8.12 1.74 2.24
N LEU A 20 -7.82 1.35 0.99
CA LEU A 20 -7.42 -0.01 0.69
C LEU A 20 -6.07 -0.35 1.33
N ALA A 21 -5.09 0.56 1.22
CA ALA A 21 -3.78 0.35 1.82
C ALA A 21 -3.86 0.21 3.34
N TYR A 22 -4.72 1.02 3.97
CA TYR A 22 -4.94 0.99 5.42
C TYR A 22 -5.51 -0.36 5.85
N GLU A 23 -6.57 -0.80 5.19
CA GLU A 23 -7.22 -2.07 5.49
C GLU A 23 -6.28 -3.26 5.33
N LEU A 24 -5.52 -3.28 4.22
CA LEU A 24 -4.57 -4.35 3.97
C LEU A 24 -3.43 -4.36 4.99
N ALA A 25 -2.98 -3.18 5.45
CA ALA A 25 -1.95 -3.10 6.48
C ALA A 25 -2.41 -3.72 7.80
N ILE A 26 -3.67 -3.52 8.17
CA ILE A 26 -4.23 -4.17 9.37
C ILE A 26 -4.21 -5.69 9.22
N ARG A 27 -4.61 -6.20 8.05
CA ARG A 27 -4.63 -7.63 7.79
C ARG A 27 -3.23 -8.24 7.83
N VAL A 28 -2.25 -7.53 7.27
CA VAL A 28 -0.85 -7.97 7.33
C VAL A 28 -0.36 -7.97 8.77
N HIS A 29 -0.68 -6.94 9.54
CA HIS A 29 -0.28 -6.88 10.94
C HIS A 29 -0.78 -8.11 11.70
N LYS A 30 -2.07 -8.42 11.58
CA LYS A 30 -2.68 -9.58 12.25
C LYS A 30 -2.09 -10.89 11.77
N LEU A 31 -1.86 -11.02 10.47
CA LEU A 31 -1.24 -12.20 9.88
C LEU A 31 0.15 -12.47 10.49
N THR A 32 0.96 -11.43 10.62
CA THR A 32 2.33 -11.61 11.14
C THR A 32 2.36 -12.03 12.61
N MET A 33 1.29 -11.75 13.36
CA MET A 33 1.18 -12.19 14.75
C MET A 33 0.96 -13.70 14.87
N THR A 34 0.62 -14.38 13.78
CA THR A 34 0.46 -15.85 13.75
C THR A 34 1.74 -16.58 13.34
N LEU A 35 2.78 -15.85 12.95
CA LEU A 35 4.05 -16.46 12.55
C LEU A 35 4.83 -16.96 13.75
N PRO A 36 5.77 -17.93 13.56
CA PRO A 36 6.69 -18.30 14.63
C PRO A 36 7.38 -17.07 15.19
N LYS A 37 7.68 -17.09 16.49
CA LYS A 37 8.20 -15.92 17.20
C LYS A 37 9.43 -15.31 16.53
N TYR A 38 10.38 -16.16 16.09
CA TYR A 38 11.58 -15.66 15.43
C TYR A 38 11.26 -14.90 14.13
N GLU A 39 10.25 -15.37 13.37
CA GLU A 39 9.88 -14.75 12.12
C GLU A 39 9.01 -13.51 12.34
N MET A 40 8.20 -13.53 13.39
CA MET A 40 7.38 -12.39 13.76
C MET A 40 8.25 -11.16 14.01
N PHE A 41 9.45 -11.32 14.55
CA PHE A 41 10.37 -10.21 14.81
C PHE A 41 11.32 -9.92 13.64
N GLU A 42 11.45 -10.83 12.68
CA GLU A 42 12.25 -10.58 11.47
C GLU A 42 11.40 -10.17 10.28
N GLN A 43 10.96 -11.12 9.47
CA GLN A 43 10.12 -10.86 8.30
C GLN A 43 8.83 -10.15 8.68
N GLY A 44 8.22 -10.56 9.79
CA GLY A 44 7.01 -9.93 10.29
C GLY A 44 7.19 -8.44 10.56
N SER A 45 8.30 -8.07 11.21
CA SER A 45 8.63 -6.68 11.48
C SER A 45 8.82 -5.88 10.19
N GLN A 46 9.53 -6.44 9.22
CA GLN A 46 9.78 -5.75 7.94
C GLN A 46 8.50 -5.51 7.17
N ILE A 47 7.62 -6.52 7.06
CA ILE A 47 6.39 -6.37 6.30
C ILE A 47 5.40 -5.46 7.01
N ARG A 48 5.38 -5.45 8.34
CA ARG A 48 4.55 -4.47 9.07
C ARG A 48 4.97 -3.04 8.74
N ARG A 49 6.27 -2.79 8.61
CA ARG A 49 6.77 -1.47 8.22
C ARG A 49 6.44 -1.14 6.77
N SER A 50 6.72 -2.05 5.84
CA SER A 50 6.47 -1.78 4.42
C SER A 50 4.99 -1.58 4.13
N SER A 51 4.12 -2.40 4.72
CA SER A 51 2.67 -2.28 4.50
C SER A 51 2.11 -0.96 5.03
N LYS A 52 2.59 -0.50 6.19
CA LYS A 52 2.16 0.79 6.75
C LYS A 52 2.72 1.95 5.95
N SER A 53 3.92 1.80 5.39
CA SER A 53 4.55 2.82 4.56
C SER A 53 3.73 3.15 3.31
N ILE A 54 2.96 2.21 2.78
CA ILE A 54 2.11 2.47 1.61
C ILE A 54 1.15 3.61 1.92
N LYS A 55 0.35 3.47 2.97
CA LYS A 55 -0.65 4.48 3.33
C LYS A 55 -0.01 5.76 3.84
N ASP A 56 1.11 5.66 4.54
CA ASP A 56 1.80 6.82 5.10
C ASP A 56 2.34 7.72 3.98
N ASN A 57 2.88 7.13 2.91
CA ASN A 57 3.33 7.90 1.76
C ASN A 57 2.18 8.53 0.97
N ILE A 58 1.03 7.86 0.91
CA ILE A 58 -0.16 8.46 0.29
C ILE A 58 -0.58 9.70 1.07
N ALA A 59 -0.66 9.59 2.40
CA ALA A 59 -1.06 10.69 3.27
C ALA A 59 -0.07 11.85 3.16
N GLU A 60 1.24 11.55 3.19
CA GLU A 60 2.29 12.56 3.06
C GLU A 60 2.22 13.26 1.71
N GLY A 61 2.04 12.51 0.64
CA GLY A 61 1.92 13.07 -0.70
C GLY A 61 0.70 13.97 -0.84
N TYR A 62 -0.44 13.54 -0.31
CA TYR A 62 -1.65 14.34 -0.35
C TYR A 62 -1.49 15.66 0.41
N GLY A 63 -0.78 15.62 1.55
CA GLY A 63 -0.47 16.83 2.31
C GLY A 63 0.39 17.82 1.54
N ARG A 64 1.10 17.36 0.52
CA ARG A 64 1.97 18.17 -0.34
C ARG A 64 1.37 18.42 -1.71
N LYS A 65 0.07 18.16 -1.89
CA LYS A 65 -0.59 18.20 -3.21
C LYS A 65 -0.54 19.56 -3.90
N LYS A 66 -0.27 20.63 -3.16
CA LYS A 66 -0.04 21.95 -3.73
C LYS A 66 1.15 21.93 -4.69
N TYR A 67 2.13 21.07 -4.42
CA TYR A 67 3.31 20.90 -5.24
C TYR A 67 3.23 19.55 -5.93
N LYS A 68 2.81 19.58 -7.18
CA LYS A 68 2.51 18.39 -7.98
C LYS A 68 3.65 17.36 -7.98
N ASN A 69 4.89 17.83 -8.18
CA ASN A 69 6.04 16.92 -8.23
C ASN A 69 6.30 16.22 -6.89
N ASP A 70 6.05 16.91 -5.77
CA ASP A 70 6.14 16.31 -4.46
C ASP A 70 5.05 15.26 -4.27
N PHE A 71 3.83 15.56 -4.66
CA PHE A 71 2.72 14.63 -4.58
C PHE A 71 3.05 13.34 -5.34
N ILE A 72 3.49 13.49 -6.60
CA ILE A 72 3.86 12.34 -7.44
C ILE A 72 4.99 11.54 -6.80
N ARG A 73 6.01 12.21 -6.26
CA ARG A 73 7.15 11.54 -5.64
C ARG A 73 6.72 10.62 -4.49
N PHE A 74 5.86 11.11 -3.61
CA PHE A 74 5.38 10.30 -2.48
C PHE A 74 4.46 9.17 -2.92
N LEU A 75 3.68 9.36 -3.99
CA LEU A 75 2.88 8.28 -4.56
C LEU A 75 3.78 7.19 -5.16
N ILE A 76 4.89 7.58 -5.77
CA ILE A 76 5.88 6.62 -6.28
C ILE A 76 6.50 5.83 -5.11
N TYR A 77 6.83 6.50 -4.01
CA TYR A 77 7.32 5.80 -2.81
C TYR A 77 6.28 4.82 -2.28
N SER A 78 5.02 5.21 -2.28
CA SER A 78 3.92 4.33 -1.86
C SER A 78 3.85 3.09 -2.75
N HIS A 79 3.95 3.27 -4.06
CA HIS A 79 3.94 2.16 -5.01
C HIS A 79 5.13 1.22 -4.80
N ALA A 80 6.32 1.78 -4.55
CA ALA A 80 7.51 0.98 -4.26
C ALA A 80 7.34 0.17 -2.97
N SER A 81 6.73 0.76 -1.93
CA SER A 81 6.41 0.05 -0.70
C SER A 81 5.40 -1.07 -0.93
N CYS A 82 4.47 -0.88 -1.87
CA CYS A 82 3.52 -1.92 -2.25
C CYS A 82 4.24 -3.11 -2.90
N ASP A 83 5.16 -2.84 -3.82
CA ASP A 83 5.98 -3.91 -4.44
C ASP A 83 6.81 -4.65 -3.40
N GLU A 84 7.40 -3.93 -2.46
CA GLU A 84 8.16 -4.54 -1.37
C GLU A 84 7.29 -5.45 -0.51
N THR A 85 6.08 -4.99 -0.19
CA THR A 85 5.12 -5.77 0.61
C THR A 85 4.73 -7.06 -0.13
N ILE A 86 4.48 -6.98 -1.44
CA ILE A 86 4.17 -8.16 -2.25
C ILE A 86 5.33 -9.15 -2.24
N SER A 87 6.55 -8.66 -2.42
CA SER A 87 7.75 -9.50 -2.39
C SER A 87 7.87 -10.23 -1.06
N GLN A 88 7.65 -9.52 0.04
CA GLN A 88 7.72 -10.10 1.38
C GLN A 88 6.60 -11.10 1.65
N LEU A 89 5.38 -10.83 1.17
CA LEU A 89 4.27 -11.78 1.29
C LEU A 89 4.56 -13.08 0.55
N ASN A 90 5.14 -12.98 -0.64
CA ASN A 90 5.51 -14.18 -1.40
C ASN A 90 6.56 -15.01 -0.64
N MET A 91 7.55 -14.36 -0.04
CA MET A 91 8.57 -15.06 0.74
C MET A 91 7.96 -15.75 1.97
N ILE A 92 7.10 -15.04 2.71
CA ILE A 92 6.43 -15.60 3.88
C ILE A 92 5.55 -16.78 3.46
N ASN A 93 4.83 -16.65 2.35
CA ASN A 93 3.98 -17.71 1.84
C ASN A 93 4.79 -18.96 1.50
N ASP A 94 5.92 -18.79 0.82
CA ASP A 94 6.76 -19.91 0.40
C ASP A 94 7.43 -20.61 1.57
N ILE A 95 7.75 -19.88 2.64
CA ILE A 95 8.40 -20.46 3.81
C ILE A 95 7.40 -21.12 4.77
N HIS A 96 6.26 -20.49 5.01
CA HIS A 96 5.38 -20.86 6.13
C HIS A 96 4.02 -21.44 5.71
N PHE A 97 3.62 -21.27 4.46
CA PHE A 97 2.28 -21.67 4.00
C PHE A 97 2.37 -22.50 2.72
N GLU A 98 2.20 -23.83 2.87
CA GLU A 98 2.32 -24.75 1.74
C GLU A 98 1.12 -24.73 0.77
N ASP A 99 -0.01 -24.25 1.25
CA ASP A 99 -1.29 -24.29 0.52
C ASP A 99 -1.63 -22.98 -0.20
N ASN A 100 -0.66 -22.07 -0.34
CA ASN A 100 -0.87 -20.78 -0.97
C ASN A 100 -1.96 -19.95 -0.29
N SER A 101 -2.09 -20.07 1.03
CA SER A 101 -3.15 -19.38 1.79
C SER A 101 -3.03 -17.84 1.73
N LEU A 102 -1.86 -17.30 1.37
CA LEU A 102 -1.68 -15.85 1.23
C LEU A 102 -1.98 -15.33 -0.18
N LYS A 103 -2.39 -16.22 -1.10
CA LYS A 103 -2.64 -15.80 -2.49
C LYS A 103 -3.71 -14.71 -2.57
N GLY A 104 -4.75 -14.80 -1.76
CA GLY A 104 -5.82 -13.81 -1.78
C GLY A 104 -5.35 -12.41 -1.43
N ILE A 105 -4.59 -12.27 -0.35
CA ILE A 105 -4.10 -10.95 0.06
C ILE A 105 -3.05 -10.42 -0.92
N ILE A 106 -2.22 -11.30 -1.49
CA ILE A 106 -1.26 -10.91 -2.52
C ILE A 106 -1.98 -10.32 -3.72
N GLU A 107 -3.07 -10.96 -4.16
CA GLU A 107 -3.89 -10.44 -5.28
C GLU A 107 -4.46 -9.07 -4.95
N GLU A 108 -4.91 -8.84 -3.71
CA GLU A 108 -5.43 -7.55 -3.31
C GLU A 108 -4.34 -6.47 -3.33
N TYR A 109 -3.10 -6.80 -2.96
CA TYR A 109 -1.99 -5.87 -3.10
C TYR A 109 -1.64 -5.60 -4.57
N ASN A 110 -1.78 -6.59 -5.44
CA ASN A 110 -1.61 -6.37 -6.88
C ASN A 110 -2.64 -5.37 -7.40
N VAL A 111 -3.89 -5.48 -6.94
CA VAL A 111 -4.95 -4.53 -7.29
C VAL A 111 -4.59 -3.13 -6.77
N LEU A 112 -4.12 -3.04 -5.52
CA LEU A 112 -3.69 -1.75 -4.96
C LEU A 112 -2.57 -1.13 -5.78
N GLY A 113 -1.57 -1.91 -6.16
CA GLY A 113 -0.46 -1.41 -6.99
C GLY A 113 -0.95 -0.87 -8.33
N ALA A 114 -1.88 -1.57 -8.98
CA ALA A 114 -2.47 -1.10 -10.23
C ALA A 114 -3.26 0.20 -10.04
N LYS A 115 -4.02 0.31 -8.95
CA LYS A 115 -4.77 1.54 -8.63
C LYS A 115 -3.84 2.70 -8.33
N LEU A 116 -2.75 2.46 -7.60
CA LEU A 116 -1.73 3.49 -7.33
C LEU A 116 -1.12 3.99 -8.64
N ASN A 117 -0.79 3.07 -9.54
CA ASN A 117 -0.19 3.44 -10.81
C ASN A 117 -1.14 4.30 -11.65
N ARG A 118 -2.41 3.94 -11.69
CA ARG A 118 -3.42 4.75 -12.38
C ARG A 118 -3.58 6.12 -11.73
N PHE A 119 -3.52 6.18 -10.40
CA PHE A 119 -3.63 7.45 -9.69
C PHE A 119 -2.42 8.34 -9.96
N ILE A 120 -1.22 7.78 -9.99
CA ILE A 120 -0.01 8.52 -10.36
C ILE A 120 -0.17 9.13 -11.75
N ASN A 121 -0.61 8.33 -12.72
CA ASN A 121 -0.84 8.81 -14.09
C ASN A 121 -1.89 9.92 -14.13
N TYR A 122 -2.96 9.79 -13.35
CA TYR A 122 -3.98 10.82 -13.25
C TYR A 122 -3.40 12.14 -12.72
N VAL A 123 -2.60 12.06 -11.65
CA VAL A 123 -1.98 13.25 -11.06
C VAL A 123 -1.03 13.90 -12.05
N GLU A 124 -0.20 13.10 -12.75
CA GLU A 124 0.72 13.63 -13.75
C GLU A 124 0.01 14.41 -14.85
N ASN A 125 -1.13 13.92 -15.31
CA ASN A 125 -1.80 14.46 -16.49
C ASN A 125 -2.87 15.50 -16.18
N ASN A 126 -3.45 15.49 -14.98
CA ASN A 126 -4.65 16.28 -14.68
C ASN A 126 -4.52 17.19 -13.44
N TRP A 127 -3.55 16.97 -12.60
CA TRP A 127 -3.37 17.78 -11.38
C TRP A 127 -2.65 19.08 -11.72
N LYS A 128 -3.15 20.16 -11.16
CA LYS A 128 -2.56 21.49 -11.44
C LYS A 128 -1.65 21.98 -10.30
#